data_9eb98bb8f5ce1882c0dab1a149ebf9c5
#
_entry.id   9eb98bb8f5ce1882c0dab1a149ebf9c5
#
_cell.length_a   1.000
_cell.length_b   1.000
_cell.length_c   1.000
_cell.angle_alpha   90.00
_cell.angle_beta   90.00
_cell.angle_gamma   90.00
#
_symmetry.space_group_name_H-M   'P 1'
#
loop_
_entity.id
_entity.type
_entity.pdbx_description
1 polymer ?
#
loop_
_entity_poly.entity_id
_entity_poly.type
_entity_poly.pdbx_seq_one_letter_code
_entity_poly.pdbx_strand_id
1 'polypeptide(L)'
;MSEDLAGKVAVVTGAGRGVGRAYAHALAERGVRVVVNDLNDGADASPADHVVREIEEQGGYGVANCDDISDYEGAGRMVSAALQAFGRLDIVVANAGIIRPALLRNSSPEDWNATFAVHATGTFNCIRQSAQHLIDGGGGTIITTGDVTTDLLFPMNGAYRAAKAAIAVTTLYAADELRDYNINVNSVMPGATATRMVQTYMNSLGARADAFTSDVVRRRDKTAQEADPAAPETVPPLGIFLCTSQARWITGKLFQVNAGQIRYVTSTTQARFVRADDGLWTADALAEQIPRLIADPGRAKV
;
A
#
# COMPACT_ATOMS: atom_id res chain seq x y z
N MET A 1 -7.98 -22.01 -11.80
CA MET A 1 -7.49 -20.89 -10.97
C MET A 1 -8.47 -20.46 -9.88
N SER A 2 -9.79 -20.68 -10.01
CA SER A 2 -10.77 -20.34 -8.95
C SER A 2 -10.76 -21.32 -7.76
N GLU A 3 -10.45 -22.58 -7.96
CA GLU A 3 -10.50 -23.64 -6.93
C GLU A 3 -9.45 -23.49 -5.83
N ASP A 4 -8.33 -22.83 -6.11
CA ASP A 4 -7.21 -22.68 -5.16
C ASP A 4 -7.49 -21.69 -4.02
N LEU A 5 -8.47 -20.79 -4.17
CA LEU A 5 -8.84 -19.79 -3.17
C LEU A 5 -10.18 -20.08 -2.49
N ALA A 6 -10.99 -20.94 -3.05
CA ALA A 6 -12.31 -21.27 -2.50
C ALA A 6 -12.23 -21.76 -1.06
N GLY A 7 -13.07 -21.22 -0.18
CA GLY A 7 -13.12 -21.56 1.23
C GLY A 7 -12.04 -20.93 2.11
N LYS A 8 -11.06 -20.21 1.54
CA LYS A 8 -10.11 -19.40 2.31
C LYS A 8 -10.82 -18.19 2.94
N VAL A 9 -10.16 -17.59 3.92
CA VAL A 9 -10.65 -16.43 4.64
C VAL A 9 -9.68 -15.26 4.46
N ALA A 10 -10.20 -14.11 4.08
CA ALA A 10 -9.44 -12.88 3.90
C ALA A 10 -9.93 -11.77 4.82
N VAL A 11 -9.01 -10.94 5.28
CA VAL A 11 -9.30 -9.61 5.84
C VAL A 11 -8.82 -8.56 4.85
N VAL A 12 -9.66 -7.58 4.52
CA VAL A 12 -9.32 -6.46 3.66
C VAL A 12 -9.58 -5.16 4.40
N THR A 13 -8.55 -4.33 4.60
CA THR A 13 -8.69 -3.04 5.30
C THR A 13 -8.93 -1.89 4.33
N GLY A 14 -9.71 -0.88 4.78
CA GLY A 14 -10.15 0.21 3.89
C GLY A 14 -11.02 -0.32 2.75
N ALA A 15 -11.84 -1.33 3.03
CA ALA A 15 -12.55 -2.11 2.03
C ALA A 15 -13.96 -1.60 1.71
N GLY A 16 -14.43 -0.56 2.39
CA GLY A 16 -15.72 0.05 2.09
C GLY A 16 -15.76 0.83 0.78
N ARG A 17 -14.60 1.14 0.18
CA ARG A 17 -14.50 1.98 -1.03
C ARG A 17 -13.25 1.65 -1.86
N GLY A 18 -13.25 2.11 -3.12
CA GLY A 18 -12.08 2.15 -4.01
C GLY A 18 -11.37 0.81 -4.15
N VAL A 19 -10.05 0.80 -4.04
CA VAL A 19 -9.21 -0.39 -4.25
C VAL A 19 -9.53 -1.50 -3.25
N GLY A 20 -9.77 -1.16 -1.97
CA GLY A 20 -10.13 -2.16 -0.95
C GLY A 20 -11.46 -2.85 -1.25
N ARG A 21 -12.51 -2.07 -1.65
CA ARG A 21 -13.79 -2.64 -2.11
C ARG A 21 -13.58 -3.56 -3.32
N ALA A 22 -12.78 -3.14 -4.29
CA ALA A 22 -12.47 -3.96 -5.45
C ALA A 22 -11.76 -5.28 -5.06
N TYR A 23 -10.85 -5.25 -4.08
CA TYR A 23 -10.26 -6.48 -3.52
C TYR A 23 -11.30 -7.37 -2.85
N ALA A 24 -12.19 -6.81 -2.03
CA ALA A 24 -13.21 -7.59 -1.32
C ALA A 24 -14.11 -8.34 -2.31
N HIS A 25 -14.60 -7.68 -3.35
CA HIS A 25 -15.39 -8.31 -4.41
C HIS A 25 -14.59 -9.37 -5.18
N ALA A 26 -13.39 -9.04 -5.64
CA ALA A 26 -12.57 -9.96 -6.42
C ALA A 26 -12.15 -11.23 -5.65
N LEU A 27 -12.01 -11.16 -4.33
CA LEU A 27 -11.80 -12.30 -3.46
C LEU A 27 -13.10 -13.12 -3.30
N ALA A 28 -14.23 -12.45 -3.01
CA ALA A 28 -15.53 -13.10 -2.83
C ALA A 28 -15.98 -13.86 -4.09
N GLU A 29 -15.80 -13.29 -5.27
CA GLU A 29 -16.06 -13.94 -6.58
C GLU A 29 -15.29 -15.25 -6.77
N ARG A 30 -14.22 -15.47 -6.02
CA ARG A 30 -13.38 -16.67 -6.04
C ARG A 30 -13.69 -17.61 -4.87
N GLY A 31 -14.81 -17.39 -4.17
CA GLY A 31 -15.24 -18.20 -3.05
C GLY A 31 -14.45 -17.98 -1.76
N VAL A 32 -13.71 -16.87 -1.65
CA VAL A 32 -13.07 -16.46 -0.40
C VAL A 32 -14.12 -15.79 0.50
N ARG A 33 -14.11 -16.12 1.79
CA ARG A 33 -14.93 -15.46 2.80
C ARG A 33 -14.19 -14.19 3.27
N VAL A 34 -14.86 -13.04 3.30
CA VAL A 34 -14.16 -11.76 3.45
C VAL A 34 -14.62 -11.01 4.70
N VAL A 35 -13.66 -10.64 5.55
CA VAL A 35 -13.87 -9.56 6.53
C VAL A 35 -13.61 -8.23 5.82
N VAL A 36 -14.65 -7.45 5.66
CA VAL A 36 -14.62 -6.11 5.06
C VAL A 36 -14.41 -5.11 6.20
N ASN A 37 -13.21 -4.57 6.32
CA ASN A 37 -12.92 -3.57 7.35
C ASN A 37 -12.89 -2.16 6.72
N ASP A 38 -13.66 -1.25 7.28
CA ASP A 38 -13.58 0.20 7.04
C ASP A 38 -14.19 0.95 8.22
N LEU A 39 -13.68 2.13 8.51
CA LEU A 39 -14.24 2.94 9.60
C LEU A 39 -15.68 3.34 9.29
N ASN A 40 -16.52 3.35 10.34
CA ASN A 40 -17.85 3.92 10.24
C ASN A 40 -17.74 5.45 10.11
N ASP A 41 -18.38 6.02 9.10
CA ASP A 41 -18.40 7.46 8.84
C ASP A 41 -19.57 8.19 9.51
N GLY A 42 -20.27 7.50 10.44
CA GLY A 42 -21.38 8.05 11.21
C GLY A 42 -22.76 7.81 10.57
N ALA A 43 -22.84 7.04 9.49
CA ALA A 43 -24.10 6.59 8.90
C ALA A 43 -24.68 5.39 9.68
N ASP A 44 -25.99 5.13 9.54
CA ASP A 44 -26.68 3.98 10.15
C ASP A 44 -26.08 2.64 9.69
N ALA A 45 -25.66 2.55 8.42
CA ALA A 45 -24.90 1.43 7.89
C ALA A 45 -23.50 1.90 7.47
N SER A 46 -22.47 1.24 7.96
CA SER A 46 -21.08 1.58 7.62
C SER A 46 -20.77 1.31 6.14
N PRO A 47 -19.71 1.91 5.58
CA PRO A 47 -19.25 1.54 4.25
C PRO A 47 -18.93 0.05 4.12
N ALA A 48 -18.46 -0.59 5.19
CA ALA A 48 -18.21 -2.02 5.24
C ALA A 48 -19.50 -2.86 5.10
N ASP A 49 -20.60 -2.45 5.80
CA ASP A 49 -21.90 -3.13 5.70
C ASP A 49 -22.47 -3.08 4.28
N HIS A 50 -22.25 -1.97 3.57
CA HIS A 50 -22.68 -1.87 2.16
C HIS A 50 -21.98 -2.89 1.28
N VAL A 51 -20.67 -3.01 1.40
CA VAL A 51 -19.88 -3.97 0.61
C VAL A 51 -20.20 -5.41 0.97
N VAL A 52 -20.44 -5.71 2.25
CA VAL A 52 -20.89 -7.05 2.68
C VAL A 52 -22.20 -7.42 2.00
N ARG A 53 -23.19 -6.52 2.00
CA ARG A 53 -24.48 -6.78 1.31
C ARG A 53 -24.28 -7.03 -0.19
N GLU A 54 -23.44 -6.23 -0.86
CA GLU A 54 -23.13 -6.43 -2.27
C GLU A 54 -22.50 -7.81 -2.54
N ILE A 55 -21.60 -8.27 -1.64
CA ILE A 55 -20.97 -9.60 -1.71
C ILE A 55 -22.02 -10.70 -1.51
N GLU A 56 -22.94 -10.55 -0.56
CA GLU A 56 -23.99 -11.53 -0.27
C GLU A 56 -25.01 -11.61 -1.42
N GLU A 57 -25.39 -10.48 -2.01
CA GLU A 57 -26.26 -10.41 -3.19
C GLU A 57 -25.67 -11.16 -4.40
N GLN A 58 -24.33 -11.25 -4.48
CA GLN A 58 -23.59 -12.00 -5.50
C GLN A 58 -23.33 -13.48 -5.09
N GLY A 59 -23.89 -13.92 -3.95
CA GLY A 59 -23.73 -15.29 -3.46
C GLY A 59 -22.43 -15.58 -2.72
N GLY A 60 -21.65 -14.55 -2.39
CA GLY A 60 -20.45 -14.65 -1.56
C GLY A 60 -20.74 -14.60 -0.06
N TYR A 61 -19.69 -14.60 0.75
CA TYR A 61 -19.78 -14.52 2.21
C TYR A 61 -18.88 -13.40 2.74
N GLY A 62 -19.47 -12.50 3.51
CA GLY A 62 -18.75 -11.39 4.11
C GLY A 62 -19.22 -11.08 5.53
N VAL A 63 -18.36 -10.45 6.33
CA VAL A 63 -18.72 -9.80 7.59
C VAL A 63 -18.09 -8.43 7.66
N ALA A 64 -18.84 -7.46 8.17
CA ALA A 64 -18.35 -6.10 8.34
C ALA A 64 -17.55 -5.99 9.65
N ASN A 65 -16.53 -5.15 9.62
CA ASN A 65 -15.75 -4.75 10.79
C ASN A 65 -15.44 -3.26 10.69
N CYS A 66 -15.63 -2.51 11.77
CA CYS A 66 -15.44 -1.06 11.80
C CYS A 66 -14.31 -0.62 12.75
N ASP A 67 -13.44 -1.53 13.14
CA ASP A 67 -12.31 -1.21 14.02
C ASP A 67 -11.26 -0.37 13.30
N ASP A 68 -10.61 0.52 14.06
CA ASP A 68 -9.50 1.33 13.58
C ASP A 68 -8.21 0.51 13.59
N ILE A 69 -7.61 0.28 12.43
CA ILE A 69 -6.35 -0.44 12.32
C ILE A 69 -5.14 0.34 12.84
N SER A 70 -5.26 1.67 13.01
CA SER A 70 -4.20 2.47 13.63
C SER A 70 -4.08 2.21 15.14
N ASP A 71 -5.16 1.70 15.76
CA ASP A 71 -5.17 1.13 17.11
C ASP A 71 -4.72 -0.34 17.04
N TYR A 72 -3.75 -0.70 17.88
CA TYR A 72 -3.21 -2.05 17.94
C TYR A 72 -4.27 -3.11 18.28
N GLU A 73 -5.11 -2.81 19.27
CA GLU A 73 -6.20 -3.69 19.70
C GLU A 73 -7.33 -3.73 18.66
N GLY A 74 -7.57 -2.61 17.97
CA GLY A 74 -8.52 -2.52 16.85
C GLY A 74 -8.13 -3.48 15.72
N ALA A 75 -6.86 -3.49 15.33
CA ALA A 75 -6.36 -4.47 14.36
C ALA A 75 -6.50 -5.91 14.86
N GLY A 76 -6.33 -6.15 16.18
CA GLY A 76 -6.55 -7.46 16.80
C GLY A 76 -8.02 -7.89 16.74
N ARG A 77 -8.97 -6.98 17.00
CA ARG A 77 -10.42 -7.27 16.89
C ARG A 77 -10.82 -7.57 15.45
N MET A 78 -10.23 -6.89 14.46
CA MET A 78 -10.44 -7.18 13.05
C MET A 78 -10.00 -8.61 12.69
N VAL A 79 -8.83 -9.07 13.15
CA VAL A 79 -8.39 -10.46 12.96
C VAL A 79 -9.33 -11.44 13.69
N SER A 80 -9.73 -11.10 14.92
CA SER A 80 -10.66 -11.90 15.71
C SER A 80 -12.01 -12.07 15.00
N ALA A 81 -12.50 -11.07 14.27
CA ALA A 81 -13.72 -11.16 13.49
C ALA A 81 -13.63 -12.27 12.41
N ALA A 82 -12.49 -12.43 11.75
CA ALA A 82 -12.26 -13.54 10.80
C ALA A 82 -12.32 -14.91 11.48
N LEU A 83 -11.66 -15.04 12.62
CA LEU A 83 -11.63 -16.29 13.39
C LEU A 83 -12.99 -16.66 13.96
N GLN A 84 -13.73 -15.68 14.47
CA GLN A 84 -15.08 -15.91 15.04
C GLN A 84 -16.10 -16.27 13.96
N ALA A 85 -16.08 -15.58 12.83
CA ALA A 85 -17.06 -15.78 11.76
C ALA A 85 -16.73 -17.03 10.92
N PHE A 86 -15.46 -17.34 10.69
CA PHE A 86 -15.04 -18.30 9.67
C PHE A 86 -14.05 -19.38 10.17
N GLY A 87 -13.55 -19.26 11.41
CA GLY A 87 -12.69 -20.27 12.04
C GLY A 87 -11.22 -20.27 11.61
N ARG A 88 -10.82 -19.39 10.69
CA ARG A 88 -9.46 -19.32 10.14
C ARG A 88 -9.12 -17.94 9.56
N LEU A 89 -7.84 -17.74 9.26
CA LEU A 89 -7.34 -16.62 8.47
C LEU A 89 -6.27 -17.13 7.50
N ASP A 90 -6.34 -16.72 6.23
CA ASP A 90 -5.39 -17.12 5.18
C ASP A 90 -4.77 -15.95 4.45
N ILE A 91 -5.50 -14.84 4.32
CA ILE A 91 -5.12 -13.71 3.49
C ILE A 91 -5.36 -12.40 4.28
N VAL A 92 -4.38 -11.51 4.24
CA VAL A 92 -4.52 -10.14 4.75
C VAL A 92 -4.19 -9.15 3.64
N VAL A 93 -5.10 -8.25 3.33
CA VAL A 93 -4.87 -7.12 2.43
C VAL A 93 -4.85 -5.85 3.26
N ALA A 94 -3.67 -5.40 3.66
CA ALA A 94 -3.43 -4.15 4.38
C ALA A 94 -3.46 -2.99 3.38
N ASN A 95 -4.68 -2.48 3.10
CA ASN A 95 -4.92 -1.48 2.07
C ASN A 95 -5.37 -0.11 2.62
N ALA A 96 -5.92 -0.04 3.82
CA ALA A 96 -6.44 1.20 4.39
C ALA A 96 -5.43 2.36 4.30
N GLY A 97 -5.94 3.54 4.05
CA GLY A 97 -5.11 4.72 3.91
C GLY A 97 -5.91 6.01 3.87
N ILE A 98 -5.25 7.09 4.24
CA ILE A 98 -5.80 8.46 4.19
C ILE A 98 -4.85 9.37 3.42
N ILE A 99 -5.36 10.52 3.00
CA ILE A 99 -4.53 11.59 2.44
C ILE A 99 -4.81 12.91 3.16
N ARG A 100 -3.73 13.61 3.50
CA ARG A 100 -3.73 14.94 4.12
C ARG A 100 -2.79 15.84 3.31
N PRO A 101 -3.25 16.39 2.17
CA PRO A 101 -2.37 17.11 1.26
C PRO A 101 -1.89 18.42 1.88
N ALA A 102 -0.59 18.54 2.10
CA ALA A 102 0.06 19.75 2.58
C ALA A 102 1.52 19.81 2.08
N LEU A 103 2.04 21.03 1.84
CA LEU A 103 3.48 21.21 1.70
C LEU A 103 4.16 20.78 3.00
N LEU A 104 5.30 20.11 2.93
CA LEU A 104 5.96 19.58 4.13
C LEU A 104 6.19 20.66 5.19
N ARG A 105 6.58 21.87 4.78
CA ARG A 105 6.75 23.03 5.68
C ARG A 105 5.45 23.53 6.33
N ASN A 106 4.29 23.13 5.82
CA ASN A 106 2.96 23.56 6.29
C ASN A 106 2.13 22.37 6.82
N SER A 107 2.69 21.17 6.81
CA SER A 107 2.03 19.99 7.36
C SER A 107 1.95 20.12 8.88
N SER A 108 0.76 19.98 9.44
CA SER A 108 0.62 19.98 10.89
C SER A 108 1.17 18.68 11.51
N PRO A 109 1.63 18.72 12.77
CA PRO A 109 2.00 17.48 13.48
C PRO A 109 0.85 16.46 13.54
N GLU A 110 -0.39 16.94 13.66
CA GLU A 110 -1.61 16.10 13.72
C GLU A 110 -1.81 15.37 12.39
N ASP A 111 -1.73 16.07 11.25
CA ASP A 111 -1.89 15.48 9.92
C ASP A 111 -0.75 14.50 9.59
N TRP A 112 0.48 14.86 9.98
CA TRP A 112 1.63 13.97 9.87
C TRP A 112 1.42 12.70 10.66
N ASN A 113 1.09 12.81 11.96
CA ASN A 113 0.88 11.68 12.85
C ASN A 113 -0.30 10.81 12.39
N ALA A 114 -1.43 11.40 12.01
CA ALA A 114 -2.58 10.66 11.49
C ALA A 114 -2.23 9.88 10.22
N THR A 115 -1.43 10.47 9.31
CA THR A 115 -0.98 9.79 8.10
C THR A 115 -0.11 8.58 8.44
N PHE A 116 0.86 8.73 9.34
CA PHE A 116 1.72 7.63 9.77
C PHE A 116 0.95 6.57 10.57
N ALA A 117 0.02 6.99 11.44
CA ALA A 117 -0.80 6.07 12.24
C ALA A 117 -1.59 5.10 11.34
N VAL A 118 -2.26 5.60 10.31
CA VAL A 118 -3.06 4.73 9.42
C VAL A 118 -2.15 3.92 8.48
N HIS A 119 -1.18 4.55 7.81
CA HIS A 119 -0.39 3.87 6.79
C HIS A 119 0.69 2.97 7.37
N ALA A 120 1.62 3.53 8.14
CA ALA A 120 2.78 2.79 8.64
C ALA A 120 2.40 1.91 9.84
N THR A 121 1.85 2.51 10.90
CA THR A 121 1.47 1.79 12.11
C THR A 121 0.32 0.82 11.83
N GLY A 122 -0.70 1.23 11.09
CA GLY A 122 -1.83 0.36 10.75
C GLY A 122 -1.40 -0.86 9.92
N THR A 123 -0.50 -0.68 8.94
CA THR A 123 0.08 -1.83 8.20
C THR A 123 0.86 -2.75 9.12
N PHE A 124 1.71 -2.20 10.00
CA PHE A 124 2.43 -2.97 11.02
C PHE A 124 1.46 -3.74 11.92
N ASN A 125 0.41 -3.09 12.44
CA ASN A 125 -0.59 -3.72 13.29
C ASN A 125 -1.28 -4.89 12.57
N CYS A 126 -1.68 -4.71 11.31
CA CYS A 126 -2.27 -5.77 10.49
C CYS A 126 -1.33 -6.98 10.37
N ILE A 127 -0.05 -6.74 10.05
CA ILE A 127 0.97 -7.81 9.94
C ILE A 127 1.15 -8.49 11.29
N ARG A 128 1.39 -7.71 12.35
CA ARG A 128 1.72 -8.24 13.68
C ARG A 128 0.57 -9.03 14.30
N GLN A 129 -0.67 -8.54 14.19
CA GLN A 129 -1.85 -9.21 14.75
C GLN A 129 -2.24 -10.47 13.96
N SER A 130 -1.97 -10.52 12.66
CA SER A 130 -2.29 -11.68 11.84
C SER A 130 -1.19 -12.76 11.83
N ALA A 131 0.06 -12.39 12.05
CA ALA A 131 1.21 -13.27 11.84
C ALA A 131 1.09 -14.61 12.59
N GLN A 132 0.76 -14.61 13.91
CA GLN A 132 0.66 -15.85 14.68
C GLN A 132 -0.48 -16.73 14.17
N HIS A 133 -1.63 -16.14 13.80
CA HIS A 133 -2.77 -16.91 13.29
C HIS A 133 -2.48 -17.53 11.92
N LEU A 134 -1.72 -16.84 11.08
CA LEU A 134 -1.27 -17.40 9.80
C LEU A 134 -0.23 -18.52 10.02
N ILE A 135 0.68 -18.39 11.00
CA ILE A 135 1.63 -19.43 11.39
C ILE A 135 0.88 -20.69 11.86
N ASP A 136 -0.05 -20.52 12.80
CA ASP A 136 -0.86 -21.61 13.37
C ASP A 136 -1.75 -22.27 12.30
N GLY A 137 -2.18 -21.51 11.30
CA GLY A 137 -2.92 -21.98 10.13
C GLY A 137 -2.08 -22.71 9.08
N GLY A 138 -0.74 -22.78 9.25
CA GLY A 138 0.18 -23.44 8.32
C GLY A 138 0.64 -22.58 7.14
N GLY A 139 0.46 -21.28 7.22
CA GLY A 139 0.91 -20.30 6.23
C GLY A 139 -0.18 -19.39 5.71
N GLY A 140 0.15 -18.49 4.81
CA GLY A 140 -0.80 -17.53 4.25
C GLY A 140 -0.16 -16.48 3.35
N THR A 141 -0.93 -15.44 3.07
CA THR A 141 -0.46 -14.33 2.23
C THR A 141 -0.84 -12.98 2.83
N ILE A 142 0.11 -12.08 2.87
CA ILE A 142 -0.10 -10.69 3.25
C ILE A 142 0.21 -9.80 2.04
N ILE A 143 -0.76 -8.99 1.63
CA ILE A 143 -0.61 -7.97 0.60
C ILE A 143 -0.64 -6.61 1.28
N THR A 144 0.42 -5.84 1.15
CA THR A 144 0.45 -4.45 1.59
C THR A 144 0.18 -3.51 0.42
N THR A 145 -0.44 -2.38 0.68
CA THR A 145 -0.67 -1.36 -0.35
C THR A 145 0.36 -0.25 -0.22
N GLY A 146 1.46 -0.40 -0.98
CA GLY A 146 2.56 0.55 -1.04
C GLY A 146 2.34 1.70 -2.02
N ASP A 147 3.43 2.40 -2.33
CA ASP A 147 3.54 3.39 -3.40
C ASP A 147 4.98 3.47 -3.92
N VAL A 148 5.15 3.82 -5.20
CA VAL A 148 6.47 4.08 -5.78
C VAL A 148 6.96 5.42 -5.28
N THR A 149 7.94 5.38 -4.37
CA THR A 149 8.37 6.57 -3.64
C THR A 149 9.44 7.40 -4.35
N THR A 150 10.10 6.84 -5.38
CA THR A 150 11.36 7.42 -5.88
C THR A 150 11.27 8.11 -7.22
N ASP A 151 10.34 7.74 -8.09
CA ASP A 151 10.37 8.18 -9.48
C ASP A 151 9.69 9.54 -9.73
N LEU A 152 8.70 9.91 -8.91
CA LEU A 152 7.93 11.14 -9.09
C LEU A 152 7.65 11.82 -7.75
N LEU A 153 8.09 13.05 -7.63
CA LEU A 153 7.73 13.91 -6.50
C LEU A 153 6.41 14.61 -6.81
N PHE A 154 5.34 14.21 -6.13
CA PHE A 154 4.07 14.90 -6.19
C PHE A 154 4.01 15.99 -5.11
N PRO A 155 3.66 17.25 -5.44
CA PRO A 155 3.52 18.32 -4.47
C PRO A 155 2.55 17.93 -3.34
N MET A 156 2.72 18.49 -2.15
CA MET A 156 1.81 18.30 -1.01
C MET A 156 1.63 16.86 -0.50
N ASN A 157 2.48 15.92 -0.90
CA ASN A 157 2.36 14.50 -0.55
C ASN A 157 3.51 14.00 0.34
N GLY A 158 4.26 14.89 1.01
CA GLY A 158 5.45 14.53 1.78
C GLY A 158 5.19 13.50 2.87
N ALA A 159 4.20 13.72 3.73
CA ALA A 159 3.84 12.79 4.82
C ALA A 159 3.35 11.44 4.26
N TYR A 160 2.48 11.47 3.26
CA TYR A 160 1.96 10.27 2.61
C TYR A 160 3.09 9.41 2.01
N ARG A 161 4.01 10.04 1.25
CA ARG A 161 5.13 9.32 0.62
C ARG A 161 6.10 8.75 1.65
N ALA A 162 6.39 9.48 2.73
CA ALA A 162 7.21 8.99 3.81
C ALA A 162 6.59 7.77 4.49
N ALA A 163 5.28 7.80 4.77
CA ALA A 163 4.57 6.65 5.34
C ALA A 163 4.52 5.45 4.37
N LYS A 164 4.35 5.69 3.06
CA LYS A 164 4.40 4.62 2.05
C LYS A 164 5.79 4.01 1.89
N ALA A 165 6.86 4.80 2.06
CA ALA A 165 8.23 4.27 2.12
C ALA A 165 8.42 3.33 3.33
N ALA A 166 7.85 3.69 4.50
CA ALA A 166 7.85 2.81 5.66
C ALA A 166 7.14 1.47 5.36
N ILE A 167 5.98 1.49 4.67
CA ILE A 167 5.30 0.25 4.25
C ILE A 167 6.20 -0.63 3.38
N ALA A 168 6.90 -0.05 2.40
CA ALA A 168 7.78 -0.81 1.52
C ALA A 168 8.87 -1.55 2.31
N VAL A 169 9.54 -0.86 3.24
CA VAL A 169 10.57 -1.45 4.11
C VAL A 169 9.96 -2.51 5.02
N THR A 170 8.84 -2.21 5.70
CA THR A 170 8.13 -3.18 6.57
C THR A 170 7.74 -4.44 5.81
N THR A 171 7.30 -4.30 4.55
CA THR A 171 6.98 -5.45 3.69
C THR A 171 8.19 -6.36 3.47
N LEU A 172 9.36 -5.79 3.19
CA LEU A 172 10.59 -6.56 2.94
C LEU A 172 11.03 -7.32 4.19
N TYR A 173 11.03 -6.67 5.36
CA TYR A 173 11.39 -7.31 6.63
C TYR A 173 10.38 -8.38 7.04
N ALA A 174 9.07 -8.10 6.97
CA ALA A 174 8.04 -9.09 7.26
C ALA A 174 8.13 -10.30 6.32
N ALA A 175 8.46 -10.09 5.05
CA ALA A 175 8.65 -11.18 4.09
C ALA A 175 9.85 -12.07 4.44
N ASP A 176 10.92 -11.49 4.96
CA ASP A 176 12.11 -12.24 5.37
C ASP A 176 11.85 -13.03 6.66
N GLU A 177 11.27 -12.39 7.66
CA GLU A 177 10.97 -12.97 8.97
C GLU A 177 9.90 -14.09 8.91
N LEU A 178 8.91 -13.97 8.02
CA LEU A 178 7.77 -14.89 7.94
C LEU A 178 7.92 -15.98 6.87
N ARG A 179 8.97 -15.97 6.10
CA ARG A 179 9.24 -16.93 5.02
C ARG A 179 9.22 -18.38 5.48
N ASP A 180 9.88 -18.65 6.58
CA ASP A 180 10.04 -20.03 7.10
C ASP A 180 8.72 -20.60 7.65
N TYR A 181 7.71 -19.75 7.85
CA TYR A 181 6.37 -20.14 8.25
C TYR A 181 5.38 -20.29 7.08
N ASN A 182 5.90 -20.33 5.83
CA ASN A 182 5.08 -20.44 4.63
C ASN A 182 4.11 -19.24 4.45
N ILE A 183 4.53 -18.05 4.87
CA ILE A 183 3.79 -16.80 4.72
C ILE A 183 4.50 -15.92 3.70
N ASN A 184 3.79 -15.58 2.62
CA ASN A 184 4.27 -14.66 1.62
C ASN A 184 3.80 -13.24 1.92
N VAL A 185 4.72 -12.30 1.91
CA VAL A 185 4.41 -10.87 2.10
C VAL A 185 4.91 -10.08 0.89
N ASN A 186 4.00 -9.43 0.17
CA ASN A 186 4.34 -8.64 -1.00
C ASN A 186 3.60 -7.30 -0.98
N SER A 187 4.12 -6.31 -1.69
CA SER A 187 3.45 -5.01 -1.85
C SER A 187 2.89 -4.85 -3.25
N VAL A 188 1.61 -4.49 -3.34
CA VAL A 188 0.98 -3.99 -4.54
C VAL A 188 0.88 -2.47 -4.43
N MET A 189 1.39 -1.75 -5.41
CA MET A 189 1.47 -0.29 -5.44
C MET A 189 0.61 0.24 -6.58
N PRO A 190 -0.63 0.70 -6.29
CA PRO A 190 -1.50 1.26 -7.32
C PRO A 190 -0.88 2.52 -7.94
N GLY A 191 -0.97 2.65 -9.26
CA GLY A 191 -0.76 3.92 -9.94
C GLY A 191 -1.91 4.90 -9.69
N ALA A 192 -2.06 5.87 -10.58
CA ALA A 192 -3.21 6.77 -10.51
C ALA A 192 -4.51 5.97 -10.68
N THR A 193 -5.30 5.90 -9.62
CA THR A 193 -6.52 5.10 -9.55
C THR A 193 -7.71 5.99 -9.21
N ALA A 194 -8.84 5.84 -9.92
CA ALA A 194 -10.05 6.65 -9.76
C ALA A 194 -10.72 6.39 -8.39
N THR A 195 -10.23 7.04 -7.35
CA THR A 195 -10.70 6.90 -5.97
C THR A 195 -11.00 8.27 -5.36
N ARG A 196 -11.79 8.27 -4.29
CA ARG A 196 -12.03 9.49 -3.49
C ARG A 196 -10.72 10.11 -2.98
N MET A 197 -9.71 9.31 -2.66
CA MET A 197 -8.40 9.78 -2.22
C MET A 197 -7.71 10.63 -3.31
N VAL A 198 -7.69 10.14 -4.55
CA VAL A 198 -7.12 10.88 -5.70
C VAL A 198 -7.94 12.14 -5.98
N GLN A 199 -9.28 12.07 -5.92
CA GLN A 199 -10.14 13.25 -6.07
C GLN A 199 -9.86 14.32 -5.00
N THR A 200 -9.72 13.91 -3.73
CA THR A 200 -9.37 14.82 -2.62
C THR A 200 -8.03 15.49 -2.87
N TYR A 201 -7.04 14.72 -3.33
CA TYR A 201 -5.72 15.25 -3.68
C TYR A 201 -5.80 16.26 -4.84
N MET A 202 -6.49 15.92 -5.92
CA MET A 202 -6.65 16.80 -7.09
C MET A 202 -7.39 18.10 -6.74
N ASN A 203 -8.45 18.02 -5.93
CA ASN A 203 -9.15 19.21 -5.44
C ASN A 203 -8.24 20.12 -4.60
N SER A 204 -7.38 19.53 -3.77
CA SER A 204 -6.43 20.28 -2.94
C SER A 204 -5.34 20.95 -3.78
N LEU A 205 -4.91 20.36 -4.87
CA LEU A 205 -4.00 20.95 -5.84
C LEU A 205 -4.65 22.14 -6.55
N GLY A 206 -5.89 21.99 -7.04
CA GLY A 206 -6.64 23.04 -7.72
C GLY A 206 -6.88 24.26 -6.82
N ALA A 207 -7.27 24.04 -5.57
CA ALA A 207 -7.53 25.12 -4.61
C ALA A 207 -6.28 25.92 -4.21
N ARG A 208 -5.07 25.43 -4.52
CA ARG A 208 -3.79 26.05 -4.15
C ARG A 208 -2.87 26.26 -5.34
N ALA A 209 -3.39 26.21 -6.54
CA ALA A 209 -2.60 26.39 -7.76
C ALA A 209 -1.81 27.74 -7.77
N ASP A 210 -2.38 28.77 -7.17
CA ASP A 210 -1.73 30.10 -7.07
C ASP A 210 -0.62 30.16 -6.00
N ALA A 211 -0.59 29.22 -5.05
CA ALA A 211 0.42 29.17 -3.98
C ALA A 211 1.70 28.43 -4.40
N PHE A 212 1.68 27.75 -5.53
CA PHE A 212 2.86 27.09 -6.09
C PHE A 212 3.52 28.04 -7.09
N THR A 213 4.74 28.47 -6.79
CA THR A 213 5.58 29.03 -7.83
C THR A 213 5.67 28.04 -8.99
N SER A 214 5.42 28.52 -10.17
CA SER A 214 5.25 27.81 -11.43
C SER A 214 6.24 26.67 -11.72
N ASP A 215 7.40 26.65 -11.05
CA ASP A 215 8.46 25.68 -11.29
C ASP A 215 8.24 24.30 -10.66
N VAL A 216 7.55 24.20 -9.53
CA VAL A 216 7.26 22.88 -8.89
C VAL A 216 6.16 22.14 -9.66
N VAL A 217 5.19 22.88 -10.19
CA VAL A 217 4.10 22.33 -11.01
C VAL A 217 4.55 22.05 -12.45
N ARG A 218 5.46 22.86 -13.00
CA ARG A 218 5.96 22.69 -14.38
C ARG A 218 6.91 21.51 -14.56
N ARG A 219 7.52 21.00 -13.48
CA ARG A 219 8.37 19.80 -13.52
C ARG A 219 7.57 18.50 -13.57
N ARG A 220 6.26 18.57 -13.58
CA ARG A 220 5.38 17.42 -13.83
C ARG A 220 5.59 16.98 -15.25
N ASP A 221 6.08 15.78 -15.42
CA ASP A 221 6.11 15.12 -16.73
C ASP A 221 4.68 15.15 -17.30
N LYS A 222 4.50 15.80 -18.45
CA LYS A 222 3.19 15.91 -19.11
C LYS A 222 2.56 14.53 -19.33
N THR A 223 3.38 13.50 -19.52
CA THR A 223 2.95 12.12 -19.73
C THR A 223 2.23 11.51 -18.51
N ALA A 224 2.54 11.96 -17.28
CA ALA A 224 1.85 11.51 -16.07
C ALA A 224 0.51 12.26 -15.82
N GLN A 225 0.24 13.35 -16.54
CA GLN A 225 -0.98 14.16 -16.41
C GLN A 225 -2.07 13.77 -17.41
N GLU A 226 -1.72 13.10 -18.50
CA GLU A 226 -2.63 12.86 -19.62
C GLU A 226 -3.36 11.51 -19.54
N ALA A 227 -2.98 10.63 -18.63
CA ALA A 227 -3.70 9.37 -18.43
C ALA A 227 -4.84 9.55 -17.42
N ASP A 228 -6.05 9.27 -17.81
CA ASP A 228 -7.19 9.15 -16.89
C ASP A 228 -6.86 8.12 -15.79
N PRO A 229 -7.25 8.40 -14.54
CA PRO A 229 -7.03 7.44 -13.46
C PRO A 229 -7.68 6.09 -13.78
N ALA A 230 -6.93 5.00 -13.62
CA ALA A 230 -7.43 3.66 -13.88
C ALA A 230 -8.56 3.28 -12.90
N ALA A 231 -9.48 2.43 -13.34
CA ALA A 231 -10.53 1.91 -12.47
C ALA A 231 -9.91 1.10 -11.29
N PRO A 232 -10.47 1.18 -10.06
CA PRO A 232 -9.97 0.44 -8.90
C PRO A 232 -9.85 -1.07 -9.13
N GLU A 233 -10.70 -1.62 -9.96
CA GLU A 233 -10.79 -3.04 -10.33
C GLU A 233 -9.55 -3.53 -11.09
N THR A 234 -8.73 -2.64 -11.61
CA THR A 234 -7.46 -3.00 -12.29
C THR A 234 -6.35 -3.43 -11.33
N VAL A 235 -6.48 -3.16 -10.04
CA VAL A 235 -5.45 -3.44 -9.02
C VAL A 235 -5.53 -4.85 -8.46
N PRO A 236 -6.70 -5.39 -8.04
CA PRO A 236 -6.81 -6.70 -7.42
C PRO A 236 -6.25 -7.88 -8.22
N PRO A 237 -6.32 -7.95 -9.55
CA PRO A 237 -5.87 -9.14 -10.30
C PRO A 237 -4.47 -9.60 -9.93
N LEU A 238 -3.51 -8.68 -9.74
CA LEU A 238 -2.16 -9.05 -9.30
C LEU A 238 -2.15 -9.54 -7.85
N GLY A 239 -2.82 -8.83 -6.93
CA GLY A 239 -2.89 -9.23 -5.53
C GLY A 239 -3.56 -10.60 -5.35
N ILE A 240 -4.61 -10.88 -6.12
CA ILE A 240 -5.28 -12.20 -6.15
C ILE A 240 -4.32 -13.28 -6.64
N PHE A 241 -3.58 -13.03 -7.73
CA PHE A 241 -2.56 -13.97 -8.22
C PHE A 241 -1.53 -14.29 -7.12
N LEU A 242 -1.06 -13.26 -6.40
CA LEU A 242 -0.09 -13.44 -5.30
C LEU A 242 -0.65 -14.26 -4.12
N CYS A 243 -1.97 -14.44 -4.01
CA CYS A 243 -2.62 -15.29 -3.00
C CYS A 243 -2.78 -16.75 -3.44
N THR A 244 -2.47 -17.09 -4.70
CA THR A 244 -2.60 -18.46 -5.24
C THR A 244 -1.39 -19.34 -4.95
N SER A 245 -1.55 -20.65 -5.08
CA SER A 245 -0.46 -21.62 -4.97
C SER A 245 0.64 -21.38 -6.01
N GLN A 246 0.31 -20.87 -7.19
CA GLN A 246 1.25 -20.58 -8.27
C GLN A 246 2.25 -19.48 -7.90
N ALA A 247 1.90 -18.59 -6.97
CA ALA A 247 2.73 -17.49 -6.51
C ALA A 247 3.48 -17.77 -5.20
N ARG A 248 3.44 -19.01 -4.66
CA ARG A 248 4.07 -19.38 -3.38
C ARG A 248 5.56 -19.07 -3.28
N TRP A 249 6.25 -19.01 -4.39
CA TRP A 249 7.67 -18.68 -4.46
C TRP A 249 7.94 -17.16 -4.44
N ILE A 250 6.88 -16.32 -4.54
CA ILE A 250 6.98 -14.86 -4.61
C ILE A 250 6.76 -14.29 -3.22
N THR A 251 7.82 -13.81 -2.59
CA THR A 251 7.77 -13.08 -1.31
C THR A 251 8.82 -11.96 -1.30
N GLY A 252 8.59 -10.89 -0.55
CA GLY A 252 9.47 -9.74 -0.47
C GLY A 252 9.57 -8.96 -1.78
N LYS A 253 8.47 -8.88 -2.55
CA LYS A 253 8.47 -8.19 -3.85
C LYS A 253 7.54 -6.99 -3.82
N LEU A 254 7.97 -5.95 -4.54
CA LEU A 254 7.24 -4.70 -4.69
C LEU A 254 6.79 -4.59 -6.15
N PHE A 255 5.49 -4.50 -6.38
CA PHE A 255 4.92 -4.42 -7.73
C PHE A 255 4.06 -3.18 -7.89
N GLN A 256 4.33 -2.37 -8.90
CA GLN A 256 3.43 -1.30 -9.30
C GLN A 256 2.42 -1.82 -10.31
N VAL A 257 1.13 -1.44 -10.13
CA VAL A 257 0.05 -1.70 -11.09
C VAL A 257 -0.50 -0.37 -11.58
N ASN A 258 -0.49 -0.15 -12.88
CA ASN A 258 -1.05 1.06 -13.49
C ASN A 258 -1.73 0.72 -14.81
N ALA A 259 -3.06 0.84 -14.87
CA ALA A 259 -3.87 0.65 -16.08
C ALA A 259 -3.49 -0.61 -16.90
N GLY A 260 -3.38 -1.78 -16.22
CA GLY A 260 -3.01 -3.05 -16.85
C GLY A 260 -1.49 -3.29 -17.00
N GLN A 261 -0.66 -2.28 -16.77
CA GLN A 261 0.79 -2.46 -16.71
C GLN A 261 1.21 -2.91 -15.31
N ILE A 262 2.05 -3.94 -15.23
CA ILE A 262 2.69 -4.38 -14.00
C ILE A 262 4.19 -4.10 -14.11
N ARG A 263 4.73 -3.37 -13.13
CA ARG A 263 6.17 -3.11 -13.01
C ARG A 263 6.70 -3.78 -11.73
N TYR A 264 7.71 -4.60 -11.85
CA TYR A 264 8.48 -5.05 -10.70
C TYR A 264 9.45 -3.94 -10.28
N VAL A 265 9.34 -3.50 -9.04
CA VAL A 265 10.19 -2.43 -8.48
C VAL A 265 11.33 -3.09 -7.71
N THR A 266 12.52 -2.98 -8.25
CA THR A 266 13.74 -3.42 -7.56
C THR A 266 14.25 -2.29 -6.68
N SER A 267 14.56 -2.59 -5.42
CA SER A 267 15.18 -1.62 -4.50
C SER A 267 16.67 -1.36 -4.80
N THR A 268 17.20 -1.87 -5.89
CA THR A 268 18.59 -1.69 -6.26
C THR A 268 18.80 -0.32 -6.89
N THR A 269 18.90 0.71 -6.08
CA THR A 269 19.84 1.77 -6.36
C THR A 269 21.20 1.08 -6.43
N GLN A 270 21.82 1.04 -7.60
CA GLN A 270 23.26 0.73 -7.67
C GLN A 270 23.96 1.81 -6.88
N ALA A 271 24.32 1.50 -5.64
CA ALA A 271 25.03 2.43 -4.80
C ALA A 271 26.41 2.68 -5.44
N ARG A 272 26.69 3.92 -5.78
CA ARG A 272 28.02 4.36 -6.12
C ARG A 272 28.74 4.67 -4.84
N PHE A 273 30.02 4.39 -4.78
CA PHE A 273 30.84 4.74 -3.62
C PHE A 273 32.20 5.23 -4.06
N VAL A 274 32.82 6.04 -3.25
CA VAL A 274 34.23 6.39 -3.27
C VAL A 274 34.86 6.02 -1.92
N ARG A 275 36.13 5.71 -1.91
CA ARG A 275 36.85 5.31 -0.70
C ARG A 275 38.09 6.19 -0.56
N ALA A 276 38.39 6.62 0.66
CA ALA A 276 39.66 7.22 0.98
C ALA A 276 40.73 6.12 1.16
N ASP A 277 41.93 6.31 0.66
CA ASP A 277 43.03 5.30 0.71
C ASP A 277 43.46 5.00 2.14
N ASP A 278 43.43 6.01 3.01
CA ASP A 278 43.76 5.92 4.43
C ASP A 278 42.55 5.73 5.36
N GLY A 279 41.33 5.58 4.77
CA GLY A 279 40.08 5.46 5.49
C GLY A 279 39.53 6.77 6.05
N LEU A 280 40.18 7.91 5.84
CA LEU A 280 39.77 9.22 6.32
C LEU A 280 39.56 10.21 5.15
N TRP A 281 38.55 11.03 5.28
CA TRP A 281 38.22 12.06 4.29
C TRP A 281 38.60 13.45 4.80
N THR A 282 39.32 14.23 4.01
CA THR A 282 39.46 15.66 4.23
C THR A 282 38.32 16.42 3.55
N ALA A 283 37.99 17.61 4.01
CA ALA A 283 36.97 18.45 3.39
C ALA A 283 37.28 18.75 1.91
N ASP A 284 38.56 18.99 1.59
CA ASP A 284 39.02 19.28 0.22
C ASP A 284 38.85 18.06 -0.70
N ALA A 285 39.21 16.87 -0.23
CA ALA A 285 39.02 15.63 -0.97
C ALA A 285 37.51 15.34 -1.21
N LEU A 286 36.65 15.59 -0.21
CA LEU A 286 35.21 15.47 -0.36
C LEU A 286 34.63 16.50 -1.34
N ALA A 287 35.13 17.75 -1.32
CA ALA A 287 34.70 18.80 -2.26
C ALA A 287 34.98 18.42 -3.72
N GLU A 288 36.05 17.65 -3.98
CA GLU A 288 36.40 17.12 -5.30
C GLU A 288 35.58 15.87 -5.66
N GLN A 289 35.47 14.90 -4.73
CA GLN A 289 34.94 13.57 -5.04
C GLN A 289 33.40 13.51 -5.01
N ILE A 290 32.73 14.24 -4.12
CA ILE A 290 31.26 14.21 -3.99
C ILE A 290 30.57 14.70 -5.28
N PRO A 291 30.96 15.81 -5.94
CA PRO A 291 30.35 16.19 -7.20
C PRO A 291 30.47 15.10 -8.28
N ARG A 292 31.60 14.41 -8.35
CA ARG A 292 31.81 13.31 -9.31
C ARG A 292 30.96 12.09 -8.98
N LEU A 293 30.79 11.77 -7.70
CA LEU A 293 29.94 10.69 -7.23
C LEU A 293 28.46 10.94 -7.56
N ILE A 294 27.99 12.19 -7.41
CA ILE A 294 26.60 12.58 -7.64
C ILE A 294 26.29 12.82 -9.12
N ALA A 295 27.30 13.25 -9.92
CA ALA A 295 27.11 13.47 -11.34
C ALA A 295 26.65 12.17 -12.02
N ASP A 296 25.38 12.15 -12.46
CA ASP A 296 24.80 11.02 -13.19
C ASP A 296 25.11 11.15 -14.68
N PRO A 297 25.98 10.31 -15.25
CA PRO A 297 26.25 10.35 -16.69
C PRO A 297 25.03 9.91 -17.54
N GLY A 298 23.95 9.40 -16.91
CA GLY A 298 22.74 8.96 -17.60
C GLY A 298 21.66 10.04 -17.77
N ARG A 299 21.75 11.19 -17.07
CA ARG A 299 20.78 12.31 -17.20
C ARG A 299 21.15 13.40 -18.20
N ALA A 300 22.23 13.25 -18.91
CA ALA A 300 22.66 14.23 -19.91
C ALA A 300 22.05 13.98 -21.30
N LYS A 301 20.82 13.43 -21.39
CA LYS A 301 20.00 13.44 -22.63
C LYS A 301 18.56 13.03 -22.30
N VAL A 302 17.73 13.96 -21.95
CA VAL A 302 16.31 14.01 -22.37
C VAL A 302 16.00 15.48 -22.65
#